data_cfe70d2eaee9f757f1cd61b6c0d56b40
#
_entry.id   cfe70d2eaee9f757f1cd61b6c0d56b40
#
_cell.length_a   1.000
_cell.length_b   1.000
_cell.length_c   1.000
_cell.angle_alpha   90.00
_cell.angle_beta   90.00
_cell.angle_gamma   90.00
#
_symmetry.space_group_name_H-M   'P 1'
#
loop_
_entity.id
_entity.type
_entity.pdbx_description
1 polymer ?
#
loop_
_entity_poly.entity_id
_entity_poly.type
_entity_poly.pdbx_seq_one_letter_code
_entity_poly.pdbx_strand_id
1 'polypeptide(L)'
;MEYAQFPARSLLVVGQARPAKEDDINLTHGEFYLALVLDGGTGRILDAECNTILGLPRAFVRQLLVGRTLPQDLPELEGDIRRRYFALTQRPLIACLRDASGRYEEALRRQAACR
;
A
#
# COMPACT_ATOMS: atom_id res chain seq x y z
N MET A 1 5.60 -17.90 8.71
CA MET A 1 4.50 -17.62 7.79
C MET A 1 4.99 -17.72 6.36
N GLU A 2 4.30 -18.48 5.55
CA GLU A 2 4.67 -18.63 4.15
C GLU A 2 3.80 -17.74 3.28
N TYR A 3 4.43 -17.08 2.31
CA TYR A 3 3.72 -16.29 1.32
C TYR A 3 3.59 -17.09 0.03
N ALA A 4 2.49 -16.87 -0.68
CA ALA A 4 2.32 -17.44 -2.01
C ALA A 4 3.43 -16.93 -2.93
N GLN A 5 3.80 -17.73 -3.92
CA GLN A 5 4.75 -17.27 -4.92
C GLN A 5 4.09 -16.23 -5.82
N PHE A 6 4.84 -15.18 -6.12
CA PHE A 6 4.34 -14.12 -6.97
C PHE A 6 4.83 -14.31 -8.40
N PRO A 7 4.03 -13.88 -9.40
CA PRO A 7 4.48 -13.98 -10.80
C PRO A 7 5.81 -13.29 -11.05
N ALA A 8 6.55 -13.79 -12.03
CA ALA A 8 7.87 -13.25 -12.35
C ALA A 8 7.85 -11.76 -12.71
N ARG A 9 6.75 -11.25 -13.24
CA ARG A 9 6.61 -9.84 -13.60
C ARG A 9 6.09 -8.96 -12.47
N SER A 10 5.88 -9.54 -11.29
CA SER A 10 5.37 -8.75 -10.17
C SER A 10 6.42 -7.79 -9.65
N LEU A 11 5.96 -6.69 -9.05
CA LEU A 11 6.81 -5.66 -8.46
C LEU A 11 6.42 -5.47 -7.00
N LEU A 12 7.44 -5.30 -6.17
CA LEU A 12 7.22 -4.87 -4.79
C LEU A 12 7.40 -3.36 -4.72
N VAL A 13 6.40 -2.67 -4.22
CA VAL A 13 6.52 -1.25 -3.90
C VAL A 13 6.16 -1.04 -2.44
N VAL A 14 6.88 -0.14 -1.80
CA VAL A 14 6.63 0.18 -0.39
C VAL A 14 6.39 1.68 -0.28
N GLY A 15 5.16 2.03 0.11
CA GLY A 15 4.82 3.40 0.42
C GLY A 15 5.08 3.67 1.88
N GLN A 16 5.49 4.89 2.20
CA GLN A 16 5.73 5.27 3.58
C GLN A 16 5.18 6.66 3.86
N ALA A 17 4.81 6.87 5.11
CA ALA A 17 4.27 8.14 5.55
C ALA A 17 4.69 8.37 6.99
N ARG A 18 4.93 9.64 7.34
CA ARG A 18 5.13 10.03 8.73
C ARG A 18 3.80 10.52 9.27
N PRO A 19 3.30 9.91 10.36
CA PRO A 19 2.12 10.43 11.01
C PRO A 19 2.39 11.81 11.61
N ALA A 20 1.34 12.58 11.82
CA ALA A 20 1.45 13.80 12.59
C ALA A 20 1.94 13.48 14.01
N LYS A 21 2.55 14.46 14.69
CA LYS A 21 3.13 14.23 16.01
C LYS A 21 2.15 13.63 16.99
N GLU A 22 0.91 14.06 16.97
CA GLU A 22 -0.13 13.56 17.87
C GLU A 22 -0.48 12.10 17.61
N ASP A 23 -0.09 11.56 16.45
CA ASP A 23 -0.36 10.18 16.07
C ASP A 23 0.83 9.24 16.34
N ASP A 24 1.99 9.79 16.66
CA ASP A 24 3.23 9.04 16.80
C ASP A 24 3.17 7.95 17.86
N ILE A 25 2.35 8.15 18.89
CA ILE A 25 2.27 7.20 20.00
C ILE A 25 1.78 5.82 19.57
N ASN A 26 1.18 5.72 18.39
CA ASN A 26 0.59 4.46 17.92
C ASN A 26 1.50 3.69 16.98
N LEU A 27 2.69 4.20 16.68
CA LEU A 27 3.63 3.56 15.77
C LEU A 27 4.97 3.36 16.46
N THR A 28 5.50 2.16 16.33
CA THR A 28 6.72 1.76 17.01
C THR A 28 7.93 2.61 16.62
N HIS A 29 8.02 3.02 15.37
CA HIS A 29 9.19 3.74 14.86
C HIS A 29 8.83 5.09 14.24
N GLY A 30 7.64 5.61 14.53
CA GLY A 30 7.21 6.91 14.03
C GLY A 30 6.94 6.95 12.54
N GLU A 31 6.95 5.82 11.84
CA GLU A 31 6.66 5.74 10.42
C GLU A 31 5.66 4.64 10.13
N PHE A 32 4.81 4.90 9.14
CA PHE A 32 3.86 3.92 8.67
C PHE A 32 4.26 3.45 7.28
N TYR A 33 4.25 2.13 7.08
CA TYR A 33 4.64 1.51 5.81
C TYR A 33 3.50 0.70 5.26
N LEU A 34 3.35 0.74 3.94
CA LEU A 34 2.42 -0.11 3.21
C LEU A 34 3.19 -0.79 2.09
N ALA A 35 3.32 -2.12 2.17
CA ALA A 35 3.98 -2.90 1.14
C ALA A 35 2.93 -3.51 0.22
N LEU A 36 3.11 -3.34 -1.07
CA LEU A 36 2.21 -3.91 -2.08
C LEU A 36 3.00 -4.74 -3.06
N VAL A 37 2.45 -5.89 -3.44
CA VAL A 37 2.93 -6.65 -4.58
C VAL A 37 1.95 -6.40 -5.71
N LEU A 38 2.46 -5.88 -6.82
CA LEU A 38 1.63 -5.50 -7.97
C LEU A 38 2.01 -6.34 -9.18
N ASP A 39 1.01 -6.62 -10.02
CA ASP A 39 1.28 -7.14 -11.36
C ASP A 39 1.94 -6.01 -12.16
N GLY A 40 3.15 -6.24 -12.64
CA GLY A 40 3.92 -5.20 -13.34
C GLY A 40 3.29 -4.76 -14.66
N GLY A 41 2.47 -5.60 -15.27
CA GLY A 41 1.84 -5.25 -16.54
C GLY A 41 0.52 -4.50 -16.39
N THR A 42 -0.22 -4.75 -15.31
CA THR A 42 -1.57 -4.18 -15.16
C THR A 42 -1.70 -3.21 -13.99
N GLY A 43 -0.83 -3.32 -12.99
CA GLY A 43 -0.96 -2.54 -11.76
C GLY A 43 -1.92 -3.17 -10.76
N ARG A 44 -2.40 -4.39 -11.02
CA ARG A 44 -3.31 -5.05 -10.09
C ARG A 44 -2.58 -5.43 -8.81
N ILE A 45 -3.18 -5.12 -7.67
CA ILE A 45 -2.61 -5.43 -6.37
C ILE A 45 -2.83 -6.92 -6.08
N LEU A 46 -1.73 -7.66 -5.92
CA LEU A 46 -1.77 -9.10 -5.66
C LEU A 46 -1.71 -9.41 -4.18
N ASP A 47 -1.02 -8.59 -3.40
CA ASP A 47 -0.97 -8.73 -1.96
C ASP A 47 -0.64 -7.37 -1.34
N ALA A 48 -0.96 -7.23 -0.05
CA ALA A 48 -0.77 -5.98 0.67
C ALA A 48 -0.52 -6.25 2.14
N GLU A 49 0.37 -5.46 2.73
CA GLU A 49 0.74 -5.61 4.14
C GLU A 49 1.11 -4.23 4.69
N CYS A 50 0.69 -3.95 5.92
CA CYS A 50 1.12 -2.72 6.60
C CYS A 50 1.74 -3.08 7.95
N ASN A 51 2.46 -2.15 8.55
CA ASN A 51 3.22 -2.41 9.77
C ASN A 51 2.46 -2.13 11.06
N THR A 52 1.16 -2.34 11.07
CA THR A 52 0.40 -2.28 12.32
C THR A 52 0.69 -3.53 13.15
N ILE A 53 0.64 -3.37 14.46
CA ILE A 53 0.91 -4.48 15.38
C ILE A 53 -0.23 -5.50 15.35
N LEU A 54 -1.47 -5.02 15.31
CA LEU A 54 -2.64 -5.88 15.37
C LEU A 54 -2.91 -6.56 14.02
N GLY A 55 -3.32 -7.84 14.10
CA GLY A 55 -3.61 -8.60 12.89
C GLY A 55 -4.88 -8.18 12.17
N LEU A 56 -5.92 -7.73 12.90
CA LEU A 56 -7.18 -7.33 12.27
C LEU A 56 -7.01 -6.15 11.31
N PRO A 57 -6.33 -5.04 11.71
CA PRO A 57 -6.08 -3.97 10.76
C PRO A 57 -5.29 -4.44 9.54
N ARG A 58 -4.28 -5.30 9.73
CA ARG A 58 -3.51 -5.82 8.59
C ARG A 58 -4.39 -6.62 7.64
N ALA A 59 -5.23 -7.50 8.19
CA ALA A 59 -6.13 -8.30 7.37
C ALA A 59 -7.15 -7.42 6.64
N PHE A 60 -7.67 -6.41 7.32
CA PHE A 60 -8.66 -5.51 6.73
C PHE A 60 -8.08 -4.71 5.58
N VAL A 61 -6.89 -4.14 5.77
CA VAL A 61 -6.19 -3.39 4.72
C VAL A 61 -5.95 -4.28 3.51
N ARG A 62 -5.51 -5.51 3.74
CA ARG A 62 -5.30 -6.46 2.66
C ARG A 62 -6.58 -6.70 1.87
N GLN A 63 -7.70 -6.90 2.55
CA GLN A 63 -8.98 -7.13 1.89
C GLN A 63 -9.48 -5.92 1.12
N LEU A 64 -9.19 -4.72 1.60
CA LEU A 64 -9.57 -3.51 0.88
C LEU A 64 -8.80 -3.35 -0.42
N LEU A 65 -7.53 -3.73 -0.43
CA LEU A 65 -6.62 -3.37 -1.51
C LEU A 65 -6.42 -4.47 -2.56
N VAL A 66 -6.38 -5.74 -2.13
CA VAL A 66 -6.09 -6.83 -3.07
C VAL A 66 -7.17 -6.94 -4.14
N GLY A 67 -6.73 -7.04 -5.38
CA GLY A 67 -7.62 -7.13 -6.54
C GLY A 67 -7.93 -5.78 -7.19
N ARG A 68 -7.55 -4.68 -6.54
CA ARG A 68 -7.73 -3.34 -7.12
C ARG A 68 -6.50 -3.00 -7.95
N THR A 69 -6.63 -2.01 -8.82
CA THR A 69 -5.60 -1.66 -9.80
C THR A 69 -5.12 -0.24 -9.61
N LEU A 70 -3.80 -0.06 -9.55
CA LEU A 70 -3.19 1.27 -9.46
C LEU A 70 -2.63 1.69 -10.80
N PRO A 71 -2.68 2.98 -11.12
CA PRO A 71 -3.24 4.07 -10.34
C PRO A 71 -4.74 4.30 -10.52
N GLN A 72 -5.40 3.54 -11.38
CA GLN A 72 -6.76 3.80 -11.81
C GLN A 72 -7.76 3.83 -10.64
N ASP A 73 -7.64 2.90 -9.71
CA ASP A 73 -8.58 2.77 -8.59
C ASP A 73 -8.22 3.62 -7.38
N LEU A 74 -7.13 4.41 -7.47
CA LEU A 74 -6.66 5.17 -6.31
C LEU A 74 -7.72 6.07 -5.68
N PRO A 75 -8.46 6.89 -6.44
CA PRO A 75 -9.49 7.74 -5.81
C PRO A 75 -10.58 6.94 -5.10
N GLU A 76 -10.99 5.83 -5.69
CA GLU A 76 -12.00 4.97 -5.09
C GLU A 76 -11.49 4.29 -3.83
N LEU A 77 -10.24 3.83 -3.84
CA LEU A 77 -9.60 3.24 -2.68
C LEU A 77 -9.48 4.24 -1.52
N GLU A 78 -9.11 5.47 -1.82
CA GLU A 78 -9.04 6.51 -0.79
C GLU A 78 -10.41 6.74 -0.16
N GLY A 79 -11.47 6.74 -0.97
CA GLY A 79 -12.82 6.86 -0.46
C GLY A 79 -13.21 5.70 0.42
N ASP A 80 -12.86 4.48 0.02
CA ASP A 80 -13.15 3.29 0.81
C ASP A 80 -12.43 3.33 2.16
N ILE A 81 -11.17 3.75 2.17
CA ILE A 81 -10.42 3.87 3.42
C ILE A 81 -11.09 4.88 4.34
N ARG A 82 -11.51 6.04 3.81
CA ARG A 82 -12.16 7.05 4.62
C ARG A 82 -13.49 6.59 5.21
N ARG A 83 -14.21 5.77 4.47
CA ARG A 83 -15.52 5.29 4.92
C ARG A 83 -15.46 4.07 5.81
N ARG A 84 -14.41 3.27 5.72
CA ARG A 84 -14.38 1.95 6.34
C ARG A 84 -13.24 1.69 7.30
N TYR A 85 -12.17 2.46 7.25
CA TYR A 85 -10.98 2.24 8.09
C TYR A 85 -10.88 3.37 9.11
N PHE A 86 -11.32 3.11 10.33
CA PHE A 86 -11.37 4.11 11.38
C PHE A 86 -10.29 3.86 12.43
N ALA A 87 -9.13 4.47 12.23
CA ALA A 87 -7.98 4.37 13.12
C ALA A 87 -7.14 5.64 12.99
N LEU A 88 -6.25 5.86 13.93
CA LEU A 88 -5.32 6.98 13.83
C LEU A 88 -4.42 6.87 12.61
N THR A 89 -4.25 5.66 12.07
CA THR A 89 -3.45 5.43 10.86
C THR A 89 -4.24 5.62 9.57
N GLN A 90 -5.48 6.11 9.61
CA GLN A 90 -6.26 6.30 8.39
C GLN A 90 -5.57 7.25 7.40
N ARG A 91 -5.16 8.42 7.86
CA ARG A 91 -4.46 9.39 6.99
C ARG A 91 -3.09 8.89 6.54
N PRO A 92 -2.27 8.32 7.43
CA PRO A 92 -1.02 7.71 6.99
C PRO A 92 -1.23 6.59 5.97
N LEU A 93 -2.27 5.79 6.11
CA LEU A 93 -2.56 4.73 5.13
C LEU A 93 -2.83 5.31 3.75
N ILE A 94 -3.64 6.37 3.67
CA ILE A 94 -3.91 7.04 2.40
C ILE A 94 -2.62 7.62 1.81
N ALA A 95 -1.80 8.27 2.64
CA ALA A 95 -0.53 8.81 2.18
C ALA A 95 0.41 7.73 1.66
N CYS A 96 0.47 6.59 2.35
CA CYS A 96 1.27 5.45 1.91
C CYS A 96 0.78 4.89 0.59
N LEU A 97 -0.53 4.83 0.41
CA LEU A 97 -1.11 4.31 -0.84
C LEU A 97 -0.77 5.22 -2.02
N ARG A 98 -0.85 6.53 -1.81
CA ARG A 98 -0.44 7.51 -2.83
C ARG A 98 1.05 7.38 -3.16
N ASP A 99 1.88 7.25 -2.14
CA ASP A 99 3.32 7.08 -2.33
C ASP A 99 3.62 5.79 -3.08
N ALA A 100 2.98 4.69 -2.71
CA ALA A 100 3.16 3.40 -3.39
C ALA A 100 2.72 3.49 -4.86
N SER A 101 1.61 4.16 -5.14
CA SER A 101 1.14 4.33 -6.51
C SER A 101 2.17 5.13 -7.34
N GLY A 102 2.73 6.19 -6.76
CA GLY A 102 3.78 6.97 -7.43
C GLY A 102 5.04 6.17 -7.68
N ARG A 103 5.43 5.32 -6.74
CA ARG A 103 6.59 4.43 -6.91
C ARG A 103 6.36 3.41 -8.01
N TYR A 104 5.14 2.90 -8.12
CA TYR A 104 4.81 1.99 -9.22
C TYR A 104 4.95 2.69 -10.57
N GLU A 105 4.41 3.90 -10.70
CA GLU A 105 4.54 4.65 -11.94
C GLU A 105 6.00 4.94 -12.28
N GLU A 106 6.80 5.30 -11.28
CA GLU A 106 8.23 5.51 -11.48
C GLU A 106 8.93 4.23 -11.92
N ALA A 107 8.58 3.09 -11.33
CA ALA A 107 9.16 1.80 -11.71
C ALA A 107 8.89 1.49 -13.18
N LEU A 108 7.67 1.77 -13.65
CA LEU A 108 7.34 1.56 -15.07
C LEU A 108 8.18 2.44 -15.98
N ARG A 109 8.42 3.69 -15.59
CA ARG A 109 9.26 4.61 -16.37
C ARG A 109 10.71 4.12 -16.41
N ARG A 110 11.23 3.63 -15.28
CA ARG A 110 12.59 3.09 -15.25
C ARG A 110 12.74 1.84 -16.09
N GLN A 111 11.76 0.96 -16.06
CA GLN A 111 11.79 -0.25 -16.89
C GLN A 111 11.76 0.10 -18.36
N ALA A 112 10.95 1.06 -18.77
CA ALA A 112 10.90 1.51 -20.16
C ALA A 112 12.24 2.12 -20.60
N ALA A 113 12.89 2.87 -19.72
CA ALA A 113 14.17 3.51 -20.01
C ALA A 113 15.31 2.49 -20.16
N CYS A 114 15.21 1.35 -19.49
CA CYS A 114 16.26 0.32 -19.51
C CYS A 114 16.16 -0.65 -20.68
N ARG A 115 15.15 -0.54 -21.51
CA ARG A 115 14.96 -1.44 -22.66
C ARG A 115 15.77 -1.02 -23.87
#